data_0b07d9a5b5de3e1c4aece1e5a9b6c6f0
#
_entry.id   0b07d9a5b5de3e1c4aece1e5a9b6c6f0
#
_cell.length_a   1.000
_cell.length_b   1.000
_cell.length_c   1.000
_cell.angle_alpha   90.00
_cell.angle_beta   90.00
_cell.angle_gamma   90.00
#
_symmetry.space_group_name_H-M   'P 1'
#
loop_
_entity.id
_entity.type
_entity.pdbx_description
1 polymer ?
#
loop_
_entity_poly.entity_id
_entity_poly.type
_entity_poly.pdbx_seq_one_letter_code
_entity_poly.pdbx_strand_id
1 'polypeptide(L)'
;MYRIALILALALFAASCGGRRSRPQQTACVSQPRVFLPAIAPARLSPQEQRDYLRWHYWDRFDFADTLFVREADTAQMVEAYARWVALISDRPADAAPMDSLMRRASASRPMLDYFTMLAEQVIHDPNSPLRNDEFYIPVLRAVLASPYYDEYERIGPSYDLNMAMQNRIGERANDFRYTLASGATGTLYGVKAEYVLLFINNPGCPMCKQLREQIGGSPMLSEMIERGRLKVVALYPDEDLAEWREYRGHI
;
A
#
# COMPACT_ATOMS: atom_id res chain seq x y z
N MET A 1 59.25 48.12 47.23
CA MET A 1 60.11 47.72 48.41
C MET A 1 59.50 46.40 48.97
N TYR A 2 60.44 45.46 49.29
CA TYR A 2 60.29 44.16 50.00
C TYR A 2 59.75 43.02 49.15
N ARG A 3 60.63 42.16 48.60
CA ARG A 3 61.47 41.06 49.14
C ARG A 3 60.66 39.82 49.56
N ILE A 4 60.74 38.81 48.71
CA ILE A 4 61.34 37.48 48.84
C ILE A 4 60.89 36.64 50.03
N ALA A 5 60.29 35.46 49.75
CA ALA A 5 60.78 34.20 50.36
C ALA A 5 60.27 32.98 49.54
N LEU A 6 61.17 32.25 49.02
CA LEU A 6 61.07 30.95 48.37
C LEU A 6 60.97 29.88 49.43
N ILE A 7 60.00 29.00 49.42
CA ILE A 7 60.03 27.75 50.17
C ILE A 7 59.69 26.63 49.19
N LEU A 8 60.68 25.80 48.89
CA LEU A 8 60.58 24.50 48.25
C LEU A 8 59.91 23.54 49.23
N ALA A 9 58.81 22.93 48.82
CA ALA A 9 58.24 21.74 49.44
C ALA A 9 58.20 20.62 48.38
N LEU A 10 59.16 19.68 48.49
CA LEU A 10 59.13 18.41 47.79
C LEU A 10 57.99 17.58 48.37
N ALA A 11 56.99 17.31 47.58
CA ALA A 11 55.97 16.31 47.86
C ALA A 11 56.19 15.10 46.94
N LEU A 12 56.57 14.00 47.55
CA LEU A 12 56.64 12.66 46.94
C LEU A 12 55.22 12.22 46.52
N PHE A 13 55.00 12.15 45.22
CA PHE A 13 53.82 11.48 44.70
C PHE A 13 54.09 9.98 44.58
N ALA A 14 53.53 9.21 45.53
CA ALA A 14 53.42 7.78 45.39
C ALA A 14 52.50 7.43 44.21
N ALA A 15 53.03 6.78 43.17
CA ALA A 15 52.29 6.26 42.06
C ALA A 15 51.42 5.11 42.53
N SER A 16 50.11 5.36 42.78
CA SER A 16 49.11 4.35 42.94
C SER A 16 48.67 3.86 41.55
N CYS A 17 49.19 2.71 41.13
CA CYS A 17 48.68 1.97 39.97
C CYS A 17 47.30 1.40 40.29
N GLY A 18 46.28 2.23 40.23
CA GLY A 18 44.90 1.80 40.18
C GLY A 18 44.57 1.26 38.81
N GLY A 19 44.67 -0.04 38.61
CA GLY A 19 44.24 -0.69 37.37
C GLY A 19 42.73 -0.47 37.17
N ARG A 20 42.38 0.47 36.28
CA ARG A 20 41.07 0.57 35.73
C ARG A 20 40.83 -0.71 34.93
N ARG A 21 40.13 -1.67 35.52
CA ARG A 21 39.51 -2.75 34.75
C ARG A 21 38.54 -2.12 33.79
N SER A 22 38.93 -1.99 32.55
CA SER A 22 38.06 -1.68 31.42
C SER A 22 36.99 -2.77 31.41
N ARG A 23 35.76 -2.39 31.73
CA ARG A 23 34.58 -3.25 31.57
C ARG A 23 34.55 -3.61 30.09
N PRO A 24 34.51 -4.88 29.68
CA PRO A 24 34.37 -5.21 28.27
C PRO A 24 33.14 -4.50 27.77
N GLN A 25 33.32 -3.58 26.82
CA GLN A 25 32.22 -3.04 26.06
C GLN A 25 31.61 -4.24 25.33
N GLN A 26 30.44 -4.69 25.82
CA GLN A 26 29.61 -5.61 25.05
C GLN A 26 29.29 -4.89 23.73
N THR A 27 30.05 -5.17 22.71
CA THR A 27 29.66 -4.93 21.34
C THR A 27 28.35 -5.68 21.17
N ALA A 28 27.24 -4.95 21.18
CA ALA A 28 25.96 -5.49 20.78
C ALA A 28 26.19 -6.10 19.39
N CYS A 29 26.08 -7.42 19.30
CA CYS A 29 26.07 -8.11 18.03
C CYS A 29 24.86 -7.57 17.30
N VAL A 30 25.05 -6.63 16.38
CA VAL A 30 24.01 -6.19 15.46
C VAL A 30 23.76 -7.41 14.57
N SER A 31 22.76 -8.20 14.90
CA SER A 31 22.32 -9.30 14.05
C SER A 31 21.95 -8.69 12.70
N GLN A 32 22.46 -9.24 11.62
CA GLN A 32 22.03 -8.83 10.28
C GLN A 32 20.52 -9.11 10.15
N PRO A 33 19.75 -8.20 9.50
CA PRO A 33 18.34 -8.42 9.28
C PRO A 33 18.11 -9.74 8.55
N ARG A 34 17.07 -10.45 8.93
CA ARG A 34 16.68 -11.70 8.28
C ARG A 34 16.03 -11.38 6.93
N VAL A 35 16.38 -12.14 5.91
CA VAL A 35 15.94 -11.95 4.53
C VAL A 35 15.07 -13.13 4.11
N PHE A 36 13.93 -12.84 3.52
CA PHE A 36 13.08 -13.84 2.90
C PHE A 36 13.56 -14.15 1.47
N LEU A 37 13.66 -15.43 1.16
CA LEU A 37 13.96 -15.93 -0.18
C LEU A 37 12.74 -16.69 -0.73
N PRO A 38 12.09 -16.18 -1.79
CA PRO A 38 10.93 -16.84 -2.36
C PRO A 38 11.25 -18.25 -2.91
N ALA A 39 10.20 -19.03 -3.13
CA ALA A 39 10.34 -20.28 -3.86
C ALA A 39 10.83 -20.03 -5.29
N ILE A 40 11.53 -20.99 -5.85
CA ILE A 40 12.04 -20.96 -7.22
C ILE A 40 11.20 -21.95 -8.04
N ALA A 41 10.64 -21.48 -9.14
CA ALA A 41 9.92 -22.36 -10.05
C ALA A 41 10.86 -23.38 -10.71
N PRO A 42 10.43 -24.62 -10.96
CA PRO A 42 11.22 -25.62 -11.66
C PRO A 42 11.65 -25.12 -13.04
N ALA A 43 12.94 -25.24 -13.36
CA ALA A 43 13.53 -24.75 -14.61
C ALA A 43 12.97 -25.42 -15.88
N ARG A 44 12.34 -26.60 -15.75
CA ARG A 44 11.70 -27.34 -16.86
C ARG A 44 10.38 -26.74 -17.33
N LEU A 45 9.79 -25.83 -16.54
CA LEU A 45 8.54 -25.18 -16.86
C LEU A 45 8.76 -24.04 -17.85
N SER A 46 7.82 -23.83 -18.76
CA SER A 46 7.77 -22.65 -19.61
C SER A 46 7.62 -21.37 -18.77
N PRO A 47 7.94 -20.19 -19.31
CA PRO A 47 7.79 -18.93 -18.57
C PRO A 47 6.38 -18.69 -18.02
N GLN A 48 5.34 -19.12 -18.74
CA GLN A 48 3.95 -19.01 -18.26
C GLN A 48 3.69 -19.99 -17.11
N GLU A 49 4.08 -21.25 -17.25
CA GLU A 49 3.93 -22.24 -16.19
C GLU A 49 4.73 -21.87 -14.92
N GLN A 50 5.90 -21.22 -15.07
CA GLN A 50 6.67 -20.70 -13.93
C GLN A 50 5.91 -19.60 -13.20
N ARG A 51 5.25 -18.67 -13.91
CA ARG A 51 4.38 -17.65 -13.30
C ARG A 51 3.20 -18.30 -12.58
N ASP A 52 2.50 -19.23 -13.24
CA ASP A 52 1.36 -19.93 -12.64
C ASP A 52 1.78 -20.74 -11.40
N TYR A 53 2.95 -21.35 -11.41
CA TYR A 53 3.55 -22.02 -10.25
C TYR A 53 3.81 -21.02 -9.12
N LEU A 54 4.47 -19.90 -9.39
CA LEU A 54 4.83 -18.90 -8.36
C LEU A 54 3.62 -18.17 -7.79
N ARG A 55 2.50 -18.06 -8.48
CA ARG A 55 1.25 -17.54 -7.91
C ARG A 55 0.88 -18.23 -6.59
N TRP A 56 1.10 -19.54 -6.51
CA TRP A 56 0.70 -20.39 -5.39
C TRP A 56 1.83 -20.75 -4.45
N HIS A 57 3.05 -20.85 -4.96
CA HIS A 57 4.21 -21.42 -4.27
C HIS A 57 5.23 -20.37 -3.82
N TYR A 58 5.04 -19.09 -4.15
CA TYR A 58 6.01 -18.03 -3.85
C TYR A 58 6.41 -18.01 -2.37
N TRP A 59 5.44 -18.21 -1.47
CA TRP A 59 5.59 -18.15 -0.02
C TRP A 59 5.86 -19.51 0.63
N ASP A 60 6.13 -20.59 -0.11
CA ASP A 60 6.30 -21.93 0.48
C ASP A 60 7.54 -22.07 1.34
N ARG A 61 8.54 -21.20 1.15
CA ARG A 61 9.74 -21.16 1.97
C ARG A 61 9.61 -20.23 3.19
N PHE A 62 8.48 -19.54 3.34
CA PHE A 62 8.25 -18.66 4.47
C PHE A 62 7.66 -19.46 5.65
N ASP A 63 8.32 -19.38 6.81
CA ASP A 63 7.84 -20.03 8.03
C ASP A 63 6.84 -19.10 8.76
N PHE A 64 5.55 -19.34 8.58
CA PHE A 64 4.48 -18.58 9.23
C PHE A 64 4.37 -18.85 10.74
N ALA A 65 5.08 -19.85 11.29
CA ALA A 65 5.15 -20.07 12.73
C ALA A 65 6.26 -19.25 13.42
N ASP A 66 7.21 -18.74 12.64
CA ASP A 66 8.35 -17.99 13.15
C ASP A 66 7.99 -16.51 13.39
N THR A 67 7.37 -16.21 14.51
CA THR A 67 6.99 -14.84 14.89
C THR A 67 8.18 -13.93 15.22
N LEU A 68 9.39 -14.47 15.37
CA LEU A 68 10.60 -13.64 15.54
C LEU A 68 11.01 -13.02 14.22
N PHE A 69 10.72 -13.69 13.11
CA PHE A 69 11.03 -13.17 11.78
C PHE A 69 10.48 -11.75 11.57
N VAL A 70 9.24 -11.48 11.97
CA VAL A 70 8.60 -10.17 11.79
C VAL A 70 9.28 -9.02 12.54
N ARG A 71 10.09 -9.33 13.56
CA ARG A 71 10.87 -8.34 14.32
C ARG A 71 12.26 -8.11 13.76
N GLU A 72 12.81 -9.10 13.09
CA GLU A 72 14.21 -9.16 12.65
C GLU A 72 14.33 -9.03 11.13
N ALA A 73 13.21 -9.09 10.42
CA ALA A 73 13.18 -8.98 8.96
C ALA A 73 13.63 -7.61 8.46
N ASP A 74 14.30 -7.60 7.32
CA ASP A 74 14.45 -6.39 6.52
C ASP A 74 13.08 -6.04 5.91
N THR A 75 12.42 -5.04 6.48
CA THR A 75 11.07 -4.63 6.06
C THR A 75 11.05 -4.16 4.61
N ALA A 76 12.08 -3.45 4.15
CA ALA A 76 12.13 -2.98 2.76
C ALA A 76 12.23 -4.16 1.78
N GLN A 77 13.05 -5.15 2.09
CA GLN A 77 13.15 -6.38 1.30
C GLN A 77 11.83 -7.17 1.29
N MET A 78 11.12 -7.20 2.42
CA MET A 78 9.82 -7.88 2.50
C MET A 78 8.73 -7.16 1.71
N VAL A 79 8.69 -5.82 1.75
CA VAL A 79 7.78 -5.01 0.91
C VAL A 79 8.07 -5.28 -0.56
N GLU A 80 9.34 -5.29 -0.96
CA GLU A 80 9.74 -5.61 -2.34
C GLU A 80 9.33 -7.04 -2.74
N ALA A 81 9.56 -8.02 -1.88
CA ALA A 81 9.17 -9.41 -2.13
C ALA A 81 7.63 -9.53 -2.27
N TYR A 82 6.87 -8.85 -1.42
CA TYR A 82 5.42 -8.82 -1.48
C TYR A 82 4.93 -8.14 -2.78
N ALA A 83 5.50 -7.00 -3.13
CA ALA A 83 5.18 -6.29 -4.38
C ALA A 83 5.47 -7.13 -5.63
N ARG A 84 6.59 -7.84 -5.67
CA ARG A 84 6.92 -8.77 -6.76
C ARG A 84 5.89 -9.89 -6.88
N TRP A 85 5.45 -10.44 -5.76
CA TRP A 85 4.42 -11.48 -5.78
C TRP A 85 3.06 -10.91 -6.22
N VAL A 86 2.67 -9.73 -5.71
CA VAL A 86 1.44 -9.05 -6.18
C VAL A 86 1.49 -8.81 -7.68
N ALA A 87 2.61 -8.36 -8.23
CA ALA A 87 2.79 -8.19 -9.67
C ALA A 87 2.58 -9.51 -10.45
N LEU A 88 3.01 -10.66 -9.88
CA LEU A 88 2.77 -11.98 -10.48
C LEU A 88 1.29 -12.37 -10.52
N ILE A 89 0.53 -12.04 -9.47
CA ILE A 89 -0.90 -12.38 -9.41
C ILE A 89 -1.79 -11.37 -10.15
N SER A 90 -1.27 -10.19 -10.49
CA SER A 90 -2.01 -9.09 -11.13
C SER A 90 -2.35 -9.33 -12.60
N ASP A 91 -1.82 -10.38 -13.24
CA ASP A 91 -2.25 -10.82 -14.56
C ASP A 91 -3.71 -11.31 -14.57
N ARG A 92 -4.24 -11.65 -13.40
CA ARG A 92 -5.64 -12.00 -13.15
C ARG A 92 -6.20 -11.16 -11.99
N PRO A 93 -6.49 -9.88 -12.22
CA PRO A 93 -6.77 -8.92 -11.14
C PRO A 93 -8.05 -9.23 -10.34
N ALA A 94 -8.95 -10.04 -10.85
CA ALA A 94 -10.16 -10.50 -10.15
C ALA A 94 -9.98 -11.86 -9.44
N ASP A 95 -8.83 -12.53 -9.59
CA ASP A 95 -8.56 -13.82 -8.94
C ASP A 95 -7.80 -13.62 -7.63
N ALA A 96 -8.55 -13.39 -6.56
CA ALA A 96 -8.02 -13.17 -5.22
C ALA A 96 -7.66 -14.46 -4.45
N ALA A 97 -7.85 -15.64 -5.02
CA ALA A 97 -7.62 -16.92 -4.34
C ALA A 97 -6.15 -17.11 -3.84
N PRO A 98 -5.10 -16.66 -4.54
CA PRO A 98 -3.74 -16.70 -3.99
C PRO A 98 -3.59 -15.84 -2.73
N MET A 99 -4.25 -14.67 -2.68
CA MET A 99 -4.25 -13.79 -1.51
C MET A 99 -4.99 -14.42 -0.33
N ASP A 100 -6.17 -15.02 -0.57
CA ASP A 100 -6.89 -15.79 0.46
C ASP A 100 -6.00 -16.89 1.06
N SER A 101 -5.24 -17.59 0.22
CA SER A 101 -4.34 -18.65 0.67
C SER A 101 -3.20 -18.10 1.53
N LEU A 102 -2.60 -16.97 1.14
CA LEU A 102 -1.57 -16.29 1.91
C LEU A 102 -2.10 -15.86 3.28
N MET A 103 -3.24 -15.15 3.30
CA MET A 103 -3.81 -14.60 4.54
C MET A 103 -4.28 -15.68 5.50
N ARG A 104 -4.75 -16.83 5.00
CA ARG A 104 -5.05 -18.01 5.83
C ARG A 104 -3.81 -18.52 6.55
N ARG A 105 -2.65 -18.55 5.89
CA ARG A 105 -1.36 -18.93 6.51
C ARG A 105 -0.91 -17.88 7.52
N ALA A 106 -1.01 -16.60 7.18
CA ALA A 106 -0.67 -15.48 8.06
C ALA A 106 -1.54 -15.43 9.32
N SER A 107 -2.78 -15.90 9.25
CA SER A 107 -3.72 -15.95 10.40
C SER A 107 -3.33 -16.95 11.51
N ALA A 108 -2.20 -17.67 11.39
CA ALA A 108 -1.71 -18.59 12.41
C ALA A 108 -1.36 -17.88 13.73
N SER A 109 -1.00 -16.60 13.71
CA SER A 109 -0.72 -15.78 14.90
C SER A 109 -0.99 -14.31 14.64
N ARG A 110 -1.29 -13.53 15.71
CA ARG A 110 -1.50 -12.09 15.59
C ARG A 110 -0.29 -11.37 14.98
N PRO A 111 0.97 -11.56 15.46
CA PRO A 111 2.12 -10.86 14.88
C PRO A 111 2.29 -11.11 13.37
N MET A 112 1.99 -12.32 12.92
CA MET A 112 2.11 -12.69 11.52
C MET A 112 0.99 -12.05 10.69
N LEU A 113 -0.24 -12.07 11.20
CA LEU A 113 -1.38 -11.44 10.53
C LEU A 113 -1.20 -9.91 10.43
N ASP A 114 -0.79 -9.25 11.52
CA ASP A 114 -0.47 -7.81 11.54
C ASP A 114 0.60 -7.48 10.49
N TYR A 115 1.65 -8.32 10.42
CA TYR A 115 2.77 -8.09 9.50
C TYR A 115 2.35 -8.18 8.03
N PHE A 116 1.62 -9.23 7.64
CA PHE A 116 1.16 -9.38 6.26
C PHE A 116 0.06 -8.37 5.90
N THR A 117 -0.75 -7.94 6.88
CA THR A 117 -1.71 -6.84 6.70
C THR A 117 -0.97 -5.52 6.41
N MET A 118 0.06 -5.20 7.18
CA MET A 118 0.90 -4.02 6.94
C MET A 118 1.55 -4.03 5.55
N LEU A 119 2.07 -5.19 5.10
CA LEU A 119 2.62 -5.33 3.74
C LEU A 119 1.54 -5.09 2.68
N ALA A 120 0.33 -5.62 2.89
CA ALA A 120 -0.79 -5.42 2.00
C ALA A 120 -1.22 -3.95 1.94
N GLU A 121 -1.32 -3.27 3.08
CA GLU A 121 -1.64 -1.84 3.14
C GLU A 121 -0.69 -1.00 2.31
N GLN A 122 0.63 -1.24 2.45
CA GLN A 122 1.64 -0.48 1.70
C GLN A 122 1.63 -0.77 0.20
N VAL A 123 1.32 -2.00 -0.22
CA VAL A 123 1.49 -2.41 -1.61
C VAL A 123 0.19 -2.36 -2.41
N ILE A 124 -0.94 -2.75 -1.81
CA ILE A 124 -2.21 -2.90 -2.55
C ILE A 124 -3.33 -1.99 -2.07
N HIS A 125 -3.12 -1.22 -1.00
CA HIS A 125 -4.12 -0.30 -0.47
C HIS A 125 -3.67 1.17 -0.51
N ASP A 126 -2.38 1.48 -0.41
CA ASP A 126 -1.87 2.84 -0.54
C ASP A 126 -2.37 3.47 -1.85
N PRO A 127 -3.03 4.66 -1.79
CA PRO A 127 -3.57 5.33 -2.98
C PRO A 127 -2.50 5.67 -4.03
N ASN A 128 -1.23 5.79 -3.64
CA ASN A 128 -0.12 6.08 -4.54
C ASN A 128 0.57 4.82 -5.08
N SER A 129 0.16 3.64 -4.63
CA SER A 129 0.75 2.40 -5.11
C SER A 129 0.29 2.07 -6.53
N PRO A 130 1.21 1.79 -7.46
CA PRO A 130 0.87 1.33 -8.81
C PRO A 130 0.26 -0.08 -8.83
N LEU A 131 0.35 -0.80 -7.71
CA LEU A 131 -0.20 -2.15 -7.52
C LEU A 131 -1.50 -2.15 -6.71
N ARG A 132 -2.09 -0.97 -6.45
CA ARG A 132 -3.36 -0.87 -5.72
C ARG A 132 -4.42 -1.76 -6.36
N ASN A 133 -5.05 -2.61 -5.54
CA ASN A 133 -6.08 -3.53 -6.01
C ASN A 133 -7.02 -3.92 -4.87
N ASP A 134 -8.23 -3.40 -4.88
CA ASP A 134 -9.22 -3.65 -3.84
C ASP A 134 -9.69 -5.13 -3.84
N GLU A 135 -9.69 -5.83 -5.00
CA GLU A 135 -10.02 -7.26 -5.06
C GLU A 135 -9.02 -8.12 -4.27
N PHE A 136 -7.74 -7.74 -4.28
CA PHE A 136 -6.72 -8.41 -3.48
C PHE A 136 -6.73 -7.96 -2.02
N TYR A 137 -7.23 -6.76 -1.73
CA TYR A 137 -7.30 -6.26 -0.34
C TYR A 137 -8.51 -6.83 0.42
N ILE A 138 -9.61 -7.17 -0.25
CA ILE A 138 -10.79 -7.81 0.36
C ILE A 138 -10.42 -9.07 1.18
N PRO A 139 -9.64 -10.05 0.69
CA PRO A 139 -9.20 -11.19 1.48
C PRO A 139 -8.42 -10.82 2.74
N VAL A 140 -7.57 -9.78 2.67
CA VAL A 140 -6.80 -9.29 3.81
C VAL A 140 -7.75 -8.80 4.90
N LEU A 141 -8.70 -7.93 4.56
CA LEU A 141 -9.69 -7.38 5.48
C LEU A 141 -10.57 -8.49 6.10
N ARG A 142 -10.97 -9.47 5.28
CA ARG A 142 -11.74 -10.61 5.75
C ARG A 142 -10.95 -11.46 6.76
N ALA A 143 -9.66 -11.68 6.53
CA ALA A 143 -8.80 -12.41 7.46
C ALA A 143 -8.67 -11.68 8.79
N VAL A 144 -8.49 -10.37 8.78
CA VAL A 144 -8.46 -9.53 9.99
C VAL A 144 -9.78 -9.62 10.74
N LEU A 145 -10.91 -9.42 10.06
CA LEU A 145 -12.25 -9.42 10.68
C LEU A 145 -12.67 -10.79 11.21
N ALA A 146 -12.24 -11.88 10.58
CA ALA A 146 -12.52 -13.25 11.04
C ALA A 146 -11.59 -13.71 12.18
N SER A 147 -10.49 -13.00 12.40
CA SER A 147 -9.50 -13.39 13.40
C SER A 147 -10.00 -13.14 14.83
N PRO A 148 -9.72 -14.04 15.79
CA PRO A 148 -10.04 -13.82 17.19
C PRO A 148 -9.08 -12.85 17.90
N TYR A 149 -8.02 -12.37 17.22
CA TYR A 149 -6.97 -11.56 17.81
C TYR A 149 -7.33 -10.09 17.97
N TYR A 150 -8.35 -9.60 17.28
CA TYR A 150 -8.75 -8.20 17.29
C TYR A 150 -10.06 -8.01 18.07
N ASP A 151 -10.09 -6.94 18.86
CA ASP A 151 -11.29 -6.52 19.57
C ASP A 151 -12.28 -5.73 18.65
N GLU A 152 -13.37 -5.25 19.22
CA GLU A 152 -14.41 -4.52 18.50
C GLU A 152 -13.88 -3.17 17.93
N TYR A 153 -13.02 -2.49 18.68
CA TYR A 153 -12.46 -1.20 18.27
C TYR A 153 -11.46 -1.36 17.11
N GLU A 154 -10.61 -2.36 17.20
CA GLU A 154 -9.62 -2.68 16.16
C GLU A 154 -10.28 -3.09 14.84
N ARG A 155 -11.51 -3.59 14.87
CA ARG A 155 -12.28 -3.99 13.68
C ARG A 155 -13.02 -2.86 12.99
N ILE A 156 -13.15 -1.66 13.60
CA ILE A 156 -13.90 -0.53 13.01
C ILE A 156 -13.31 -0.13 11.67
N GLY A 157 -12.00 0.16 11.62
CA GLY A 157 -11.30 0.53 10.37
C GLY A 157 -11.42 -0.54 9.28
N PRO A 158 -10.98 -1.79 9.54
CA PRO A 158 -11.11 -2.88 8.57
C PRO A 158 -12.53 -3.14 8.09
N SER A 159 -13.55 -2.95 8.95
CA SER A 159 -14.97 -3.09 8.55
C SER A 159 -15.39 -2.00 7.59
N TYR A 160 -14.97 -0.75 7.84
CA TYR A 160 -15.22 0.37 6.94
C TYR A 160 -14.54 0.14 5.59
N ASP A 161 -13.26 -0.23 5.60
CA ASP A 161 -12.48 -0.46 4.38
C ASP A 161 -13.05 -1.62 3.56
N LEU A 162 -13.49 -2.70 4.22
CA LEU A 162 -14.15 -3.80 3.53
C LEU A 162 -15.46 -3.34 2.87
N ASN A 163 -16.26 -2.54 3.58
CA ASN A 163 -17.50 -2.00 3.02
C ASN A 163 -17.22 -1.12 1.79
N MET A 164 -16.16 -0.33 1.83
CA MET A 164 -15.74 0.49 0.68
C MET A 164 -15.20 -0.35 -0.47
N ALA A 165 -14.33 -1.32 -0.20
CA ALA A 165 -13.76 -2.21 -1.21
C ALA A 165 -14.81 -3.12 -1.88
N MET A 166 -15.91 -3.41 -1.19
CA MET A 166 -17.02 -4.18 -1.75
C MET A 166 -17.93 -3.38 -2.69
N GLN A 167 -17.72 -2.06 -2.81
CA GLN A 167 -18.48 -1.21 -3.73
C GLN A 167 -17.83 -1.14 -5.11
N ASN A 168 -18.65 -0.98 -6.15
CA ASN A 168 -18.20 -0.75 -7.53
C ASN A 168 -17.15 -1.75 -8.04
N ARG A 169 -17.30 -3.02 -7.67
CA ARG A 169 -16.37 -4.09 -8.06
C ARG A 169 -16.42 -4.36 -9.56
N ILE A 170 -15.31 -4.87 -10.11
CA ILE A 170 -15.22 -5.25 -11.51
C ILE A 170 -16.27 -6.32 -11.85
N GLY A 171 -17.07 -6.07 -12.88
CA GLY A 171 -18.16 -6.96 -13.29
C GLY A 171 -19.47 -6.78 -12.52
N GLU A 172 -19.47 -6.02 -11.44
CA GLU A 172 -20.66 -5.68 -10.66
C GLU A 172 -21.28 -4.36 -11.16
N ARG A 173 -22.55 -4.17 -10.82
CA ARG A 173 -23.24 -2.93 -11.13
C ARG A 173 -22.71 -1.81 -10.26
N ALA A 174 -22.21 -0.72 -10.85
CA ALA A 174 -21.78 0.46 -10.13
C ALA A 174 -22.91 1.10 -9.33
N ASN A 175 -22.57 1.74 -8.21
CA ASN A 175 -23.55 2.48 -7.41
C ASN A 175 -24.07 3.69 -8.19
N ASP A 176 -25.39 3.91 -8.15
CA ASP A 176 -25.98 5.13 -8.69
C ASP A 176 -25.77 6.31 -7.72
N PHE A 177 -25.59 7.47 -8.26
CA PHE A 177 -25.50 8.71 -7.49
C PHE A 177 -26.12 9.87 -8.28
N ARG A 178 -26.52 10.91 -7.55
CA ARG A 178 -27.05 12.15 -8.15
C ARG A 178 -25.94 13.18 -8.25
N TYR A 179 -25.99 13.96 -9.33
CA TYR A 179 -25.11 15.11 -9.52
C TYR A 179 -25.87 16.30 -10.10
N THR A 180 -25.35 17.51 -9.92
CA THR A 180 -25.93 18.73 -10.45
C THR A 180 -25.19 19.13 -11.72
N LEU A 181 -25.94 19.35 -12.79
CA LEU A 181 -25.41 19.85 -14.06
C LEU A 181 -25.11 21.35 -14.00
N ALA A 182 -24.35 21.84 -14.96
CA ALA A 182 -24.06 23.27 -15.10
C ALA A 182 -25.32 24.15 -15.27
N SER A 183 -26.39 23.56 -15.77
CA SER A 183 -27.72 24.21 -15.90
C SER A 183 -28.48 24.30 -14.57
N GLY A 184 -28.02 23.66 -13.51
CA GLY A 184 -28.75 23.50 -12.24
C GLY A 184 -29.69 22.28 -12.21
N ALA A 185 -29.87 21.58 -13.32
CA ALA A 185 -30.68 20.36 -13.36
C ALA A 185 -29.94 19.20 -12.67
N THR A 186 -30.69 18.24 -12.12
CA THR A 186 -30.14 17.03 -11.51
C THR A 186 -30.05 15.89 -12.52
N GLY A 187 -28.91 15.23 -12.56
CA GLY A 187 -28.69 13.99 -13.28
C GLY A 187 -28.38 12.82 -12.33
N THR A 188 -28.41 11.60 -12.85
CA THR A 188 -27.91 10.41 -12.16
C THR A 188 -26.96 9.65 -13.05
N LEU A 189 -26.04 8.85 -12.47
CA LEU A 189 -25.14 7.99 -13.24
C LEU A 189 -25.95 7.07 -14.16
N TYR A 190 -27.01 6.45 -13.67
CA TYR A 190 -27.86 5.55 -14.46
C TYR A 190 -28.73 6.26 -15.51
N GLY A 191 -28.88 7.58 -15.37
CA GLY A 191 -29.51 8.44 -16.36
C GLY A 191 -28.66 8.66 -17.61
N VAL A 192 -27.35 8.45 -17.54
CA VAL A 192 -26.43 8.62 -18.67
C VAL A 192 -26.62 7.46 -19.66
N LYS A 193 -27.04 7.76 -20.88
CA LYS A 193 -27.25 6.76 -21.93
C LYS A 193 -26.06 6.73 -22.87
N ALA A 194 -25.21 5.71 -22.70
CA ALA A 194 -24.08 5.38 -23.57
C ALA A 194 -23.72 3.90 -23.34
N GLU A 195 -22.95 3.32 -24.27
CA GLU A 195 -22.40 1.97 -24.11
C GLU A 195 -21.34 1.96 -22.98
N TYR A 196 -20.54 3.03 -22.90
CA TYR A 196 -19.54 3.25 -21.87
C TYR A 196 -19.72 4.62 -21.24
N VAL A 197 -19.48 4.71 -19.92
CA VAL A 197 -19.43 5.96 -19.17
C VAL A 197 -18.08 6.06 -18.47
N LEU A 198 -17.31 7.09 -18.79
CA LEU A 198 -16.06 7.41 -18.10
C LEU A 198 -16.35 8.47 -17.05
N LEU A 199 -16.22 8.10 -15.77
CA LEU A 199 -16.26 9.05 -14.66
C LEU A 199 -14.87 9.69 -14.49
N PHE A 200 -14.80 10.99 -14.66
CA PHE A 200 -13.59 11.77 -14.45
C PHE A 200 -13.78 12.66 -13.21
N ILE A 201 -13.27 12.22 -12.08
CA ILE A 201 -13.32 12.98 -10.83
C ILE A 201 -12.14 13.96 -10.86
N ASN A 202 -12.43 15.26 -10.76
CA ASN A 202 -11.41 16.27 -10.93
C ASN A 202 -11.64 17.48 -10.02
N ASN A 203 -10.53 18.15 -9.65
CA ASN A 203 -10.53 19.41 -8.91
C ASN A 203 -9.78 20.49 -9.67
N PRO A 204 -10.23 21.77 -9.59
CA PRO A 204 -9.46 22.92 -10.01
C PRO A 204 -8.07 22.94 -9.37
N GLY A 205 -7.07 23.37 -10.11
CA GLY A 205 -5.69 23.45 -9.62
C GLY A 205 -4.96 22.12 -9.42
N CYS A 206 -5.59 20.98 -9.65
CA CYS A 206 -4.98 19.65 -9.52
C CYS A 206 -4.10 19.32 -10.75
N PRO A 207 -2.76 19.23 -10.63
CA PRO A 207 -1.87 18.95 -11.78
C PRO A 207 -2.13 17.59 -12.42
N MET A 208 -2.43 16.56 -11.62
CA MET A 208 -2.74 15.23 -12.13
C MET A 208 -4.06 15.21 -12.90
N CYS A 209 -5.06 15.95 -12.44
CA CYS A 209 -6.34 16.07 -13.14
C CYS A 209 -6.14 16.74 -14.51
N LYS A 210 -5.28 17.77 -14.59
CA LYS A 210 -4.91 18.41 -15.86
C LYS A 210 -4.26 17.40 -16.80
N GLN A 211 -3.28 16.65 -16.33
CA GLN A 211 -2.58 15.64 -17.13
C GLN A 211 -3.54 14.55 -17.64
N LEU A 212 -4.41 14.02 -16.77
CA LEU A 212 -5.41 13.03 -17.17
C LEU A 212 -6.38 13.57 -18.22
N ARG A 213 -6.84 14.81 -18.06
CA ARG A 213 -7.70 15.46 -19.05
C ARG A 213 -7.02 15.57 -20.42
N GLU A 214 -5.74 15.95 -20.44
CA GLU A 214 -4.95 16.01 -21.66
C GLU A 214 -4.79 14.62 -22.30
N GLN A 215 -4.60 13.59 -21.50
CA GLN A 215 -4.54 12.19 -21.99
C GLN A 215 -5.88 11.72 -22.55
N ILE A 216 -6.99 12.02 -21.88
CA ILE A 216 -8.34 11.68 -22.36
C ILE A 216 -8.60 12.37 -23.70
N GLY A 217 -8.36 13.69 -23.77
CA GLY A 217 -8.58 14.49 -24.99
C GLY A 217 -7.61 14.16 -26.13
N GLY A 218 -6.39 13.72 -25.80
CA GLY A 218 -5.37 13.32 -26.77
C GLY A 218 -5.47 11.87 -27.25
N SER A 219 -6.40 11.07 -26.71
CA SER A 219 -6.56 9.67 -27.08
C SER A 219 -7.41 9.51 -28.35
N PRO A 220 -6.85 9.06 -29.48
CA PRO A 220 -7.63 8.84 -30.71
C PRO A 220 -8.77 7.84 -30.53
N MET A 221 -8.54 6.79 -29.72
CA MET A 221 -9.55 5.77 -29.43
C MET A 221 -10.74 6.36 -28.66
N LEU A 222 -10.48 7.13 -27.60
CA LEU A 222 -11.55 7.74 -26.81
C LEU A 222 -12.32 8.79 -27.62
N SER A 223 -11.61 9.60 -28.41
CA SER A 223 -12.22 10.58 -29.32
C SER A 223 -13.17 9.91 -30.31
N GLU A 224 -12.75 8.85 -30.98
CA GLU A 224 -13.59 8.07 -31.88
C GLU A 224 -14.85 7.50 -31.18
N MET A 225 -14.68 6.97 -29.96
CA MET A 225 -15.81 6.44 -29.20
C MET A 225 -16.80 7.54 -28.77
N ILE A 226 -16.31 8.73 -28.43
CA ILE A 226 -17.14 9.91 -28.10
C ILE A 226 -17.90 10.38 -29.34
N GLU A 227 -17.22 10.55 -30.48
CA GLU A 227 -17.81 10.98 -31.76
C GLU A 227 -18.92 10.03 -32.23
N ARG A 228 -18.73 8.73 -32.05
CA ARG A 228 -19.73 7.69 -32.33
C ARG A 228 -20.85 7.58 -31.29
N GLY A 229 -20.82 8.38 -30.23
CA GLY A 229 -21.80 8.35 -29.14
C GLY A 229 -21.75 7.08 -28.27
N ARG A 230 -20.70 6.26 -28.41
CA ARG A 230 -20.51 5.05 -27.62
C ARG A 230 -19.98 5.32 -26.22
N LEU A 231 -19.17 6.38 -26.06
CA LEU A 231 -18.60 6.81 -24.78
C LEU A 231 -19.16 8.19 -24.41
N LYS A 232 -19.59 8.31 -23.15
CA LYS A 232 -19.81 9.63 -22.51
C LYS A 232 -18.84 9.83 -21.37
N VAL A 233 -18.22 11.00 -21.32
CA VAL A 233 -17.40 11.43 -20.20
C VAL A 233 -18.28 12.24 -19.25
N VAL A 234 -18.32 11.87 -17.98
CA VAL A 234 -18.96 12.61 -16.89
C VAL A 234 -17.88 13.14 -15.99
N ALA A 235 -17.54 14.42 -16.16
CA ALA A 235 -16.58 15.10 -15.31
C ALA A 235 -17.27 15.56 -14.02
N LEU A 236 -16.80 15.08 -12.88
CA LEU A 236 -17.36 15.36 -11.56
C LEU A 236 -16.39 16.24 -10.75
N TYR A 237 -16.95 17.23 -10.12
CA TYR A 237 -16.31 18.02 -9.09
C TYR A 237 -16.89 17.62 -7.75
N PRO A 238 -16.10 17.01 -6.83
CA PRO A 238 -16.64 16.43 -5.61
C PRO A 238 -16.74 17.42 -4.43
N ASP A 239 -16.14 18.61 -4.53
CA ASP A 239 -16.10 19.59 -3.44
C ASP A 239 -17.28 20.56 -3.44
N GLU A 240 -17.41 21.32 -2.35
CA GLU A 240 -18.55 22.20 -2.09
C GLU A 240 -18.40 23.60 -2.67
N ASP A 241 -17.20 24.00 -3.15
CA ASP A 241 -16.97 25.34 -3.72
C ASP A 241 -17.56 25.45 -5.12
N LEU A 242 -18.84 25.77 -5.17
CA LEU A 242 -19.54 25.94 -6.43
C LEU A 242 -19.09 27.18 -7.23
N ALA A 243 -18.44 28.17 -6.60
CA ALA A 243 -17.91 29.33 -7.30
C ALA A 243 -16.69 28.95 -8.11
N GLU A 244 -15.74 28.25 -7.48
CA GLU A 244 -14.56 27.69 -8.14
C GLU A 244 -14.94 26.73 -9.28
N TRP A 245 -15.91 25.84 -9.05
CA TRP A 245 -16.41 24.96 -10.08
C TRP A 245 -16.99 25.68 -11.29
N ARG A 246 -17.80 26.74 -11.08
CA ARG A 246 -18.40 27.52 -12.18
C ARG A 246 -17.36 28.21 -13.03
N GLU A 247 -16.28 28.70 -12.44
CA GLU A 247 -15.15 29.30 -13.13
C GLU A 247 -14.39 28.23 -13.93
N TYR A 248 -14.09 27.09 -13.29
CA TYR A 248 -13.25 26.04 -13.87
C TYR A 248 -13.94 25.19 -14.94
N ARG A 249 -15.25 25.01 -14.87
CA ARG A 249 -16.00 24.07 -15.76
C ARG A 249 -15.82 24.33 -17.27
N GLY A 250 -15.47 25.54 -17.65
CA GLY A 250 -15.19 25.90 -19.06
C GLY A 250 -13.87 25.33 -19.58
N HIS A 251 -13.05 24.77 -18.71
CA HIS A 251 -11.74 24.20 -19.02
C HIS A 251 -11.74 22.66 -19.06
N ILE A 252 -12.91 22.04 -18.83
CA ILE A 252 -13.07 20.59 -18.76
C ILE A 252 -13.56 20.03 -20.09
#